data_70f34bb850019de545823e25872fc4e0
#
_entry.id   70f34bb850019de545823e25872fc4e0
#
_cell.length_a   1.000
_cell.length_b   1.000
_cell.length_c   1.000
_cell.angle_alpha   90.00
_cell.angle_beta   90.00
_cell.angle_gamma   90.00
#
_symmetry.space_group_name_H-M   'P 1'
#
loop_
_entity.id
_entity.type
_entity.pdbx_description
1 polymer ?
#
loop_
_entity_poly.entity_id
_entity_poly.type
_entity_poly.pdbx_seq_one_letter_code
_entity_poly.pdbx_strand_id
1 'polypeptide(L)'
;AGCEVEEFDDALRITRTGELKPLKLKTMPHPGFPTDMQPLMTALLTLAKGTSIVTEGIWENRFRYVDELIHMGANIQVDGQVAVIEGVKELHPAPLRATDLRAGAAMVMAALAANGVSEVDETIHIERGYENIVEKLQALGADIRRVEIPANAVSRAI
;
A
#
# COMPACT_ATOMS: atom_id res chain seq x y z
N ALA A 1 1.18 11.19 10.61
CA ALA A 1 2.10 11.21 9.46
C ALA A 1 2.48 12.63 9.03
N GLY A 2 2.10 13.66 9.80
CA GLY A 2 2.47 15.05 9.53
C GLY A 2 1.61 15.75 8.47
N CYS A 3 0.42 15.25 8.20
CA CYS A 3 -0.58 15.95 7.39
C CYS A 3 -1.48 16.80 8.29
N GLU A 4 -1.98 17.90 7.75
CA GLU A 4 -3.07 18.67 8.36
C GLU A 4 -4.40 18.02 8.02
N VAL A 5 -5.31 17.98 9.01
CA VAL A 5 -6.65 17.41 8.85
C VAL A 5 -7.66 18.45 9.28
N GLU A 6 -8.56 18.80 8.37
CA GLU A 6 -9.70 19.69 8.63
C GLU A 6 -10.98 18.84 8.58
N GLU A 7 -11.78 18.93 9.62
CA GLU A 7 -13.06 18.23 9.74
C GLU A 7 -14.20 19.16 9.40
N PHE A 8 -15.12 18.70 8.54
CA PHE A 8 -16.37 19.34 8.17
C PHE A 8 -17.53 18.40 8.54
N ASP A 9 -18.76 18.85 8.47
CA ASP A 9 -19.94 18.07 8.87
C ASP A 9 -20.06 16.73 8.13
N ASP A 10 -19.67 16.69 6.84
CA ASP A 10 -19.79 15.51 5.97
C ASP A 10 -18.50 15.19 5.20
N ALA A 11 -17.39 15.87 5.51
CA ALA A 11 -16.14 15.72 4.78
C ALA A 11 -14.90 15.88 5.66
N LEU A 12 -13.79 15.31 5.19
CA LEU A 12 -12.46 15.54 5.73
C LEU A 12 -11.55 16.08 4.63
N ARG A 13 -10.80 17.13 4.94
CA ARG A 13 -9.72 17.58 4.07
C ARG A 13 -8.38 17.19 4.70
N ILE A 14 -7.56 16.46 3.94
CA ILE A 14 -6.22 16.08 4.35
C ILE A 14 -5.23 16.79 3.44
N THR A 15 -4.35 17.59 4.02
CA THR A 15 -3.33 18.35 3.28
C THR A 15 -1.95 17.94 3.74
N ARG A 16 -1.13 17.49 2.79
CA ARG A 16 0.30 17.24 3.04
C ARG A 16 1.05 18.56 2.91
N THR A 17 1.59 19.05 4.03
CA THR A 17 2.30 20.34 4.10
C THR A 17 3.82 20.19 4.10
N GLY A 18 4.34 18.96 4.10
CA GLY A 18 5.79 18.72 4.17
C GLY A 18 6.17 17.25 3.99
N GLU A 19 7.31 16.89 4.56
CA GLU A 19 7.78 15.50 4.58
C GLU A 19 6.88 14.65 5.49
N LEU A 20 6.64 13.42 5.05
CA LEU A 20 5.93 12.44 5.89
C LEU A 20 6.78 12.09 7.11
N LYS A 21 6.15 12.05 8.27
CA LYS A 21 6.79 11.74 9.55
C LYS A 21 6.56 10.27 9.92
N PRO A 22 7.54 9.63 10.56
CA PRO A 22 7.42 8.25 11.01
C PRO A 22 6.37 8.14 12.12
N LEU A 23 5.76 6.97 12.23
CA LEU A 23 4.73 6.66 13.20
C LEU A 23 5.03 5.36 13.95
N LYS A 24 4.50 5.28 15.18
CA LYS A 24 4.30 4.02 15.88
C LYS A 24 2.81 3.72 15.85
N LEU A 25 2.45 2.66 15.14
CA LEU A 25 1.07 2.26 14.88
C LEU A 25 0.83 0.86 15.45
N LYS A 26 -0.33 0.66 16.06
CA LYS A 26 -0.81 -0.67 16.48
C LYS A 26 -2.24 -0.87 16.01
N THR A 27 -2.51 -1.97 15.30
CA THR A 27 -3.88 -2.35 14.97
C THR A 27 -4.59 -2.87 16.20
N MET A 28 -5.84 -2.47 16.38
CA MET A 28 -6.68 -2.83 17.51
C MET A 28 -8.15 -2.95 17.07
N PRO A 29 -8.98 -3.68 17.80
CA PRO A 29 -10.44 -3.64 17.59
C PRO A 29 -10.98 -2.22 17.68
N HIS A 30 -12.11 -1.98 17.00
CA HIS A 30 -12.82 -0.70 17.08
C HIS A 30 -13.01 -0.25 18.55
N PRO A 31 -12.74 1.04 18.88
CA PRO A 31 -12.43 2.18 18.00
C PRO A 31 -10.95 2.41 17.70
N GLY A 32 -10.09 1.38 17.84
CA GLY A 32 -8.68 1.47 17.50
C GLY A 32 -8.42 1.49 15.99
N PHE A 33 -7.13 1.55 15.61
CA PHE A 33 -6.72 1.56 14.21
C PHE A 33 -7.03 0.21 13.54
N PRO A 34 -7.84 0.17 12.46
CA PRO A 34 -8.31 -1.08 11.87
C PRO A 34 -7.20 -1.80 11.10
N THR A 35 -7.16 -3.14 11.24
CA THR A 35 -6.22 -4.00 10.51
C THR A 35 -6.36 -3.88 8.98
N ASP A 36 -7.54 -3.54 8.48
CA ASP A 36 -7.78 -3.34 7.04
C ASP A 36 -7.02 -2.15 6.46
N MET A 37 -6.70 -1.15 7.26
CA MET A 37 -5.91 0.01 6.85
C MET A 37 -4.40 -0.20 7.04
N GLN A 38 -4.01 -1.30 7.68
CA GLN A 38 -2.61 -1.56 8.02
C GLN A 38 -1.71 -1.68 6.77
N PRO A 39 -2.06 -2.43 5.69
CA PRO A 39 -1.21 -2.51 4.50
C PRO A 39 -1.04 -1.17 3.79
N LEU A 40 -2.11 -0.38 3.68
CA LEU A 40 -2.07 0.95 3.07
C LEU A 40 -1.18 1.92 3.87
N MET A 41 -1.30 1.87 5.21
CA MET A 41 -0.45 2.69 6.07
C MET A 41 1.00 2.24 6.01
N THR A 42 1.29 0.93 5.97
CA THR A 42 2.65 0.41 5.81
C THR A 42 3.27 0.91 4.51
N ALA A 43 2.55 0.83 3.38
CA ALA A 43 3.01 1.37 2.10
C ALA A 43 3.31 2.88 2.19
N LEU A 44 2.44 3.68 2.81
CA LEU A 44 2.70 5.10 3.05
C LEU A 44 3.97 5.35 3.87
N LEU A 45 4.18 4.58 4.93
CA LEU A 45 5.29 4.75 5.86
C LEU A 45 6.65 4.37 5.25
N THR A 46 6.69 3.63 4.14
CA THR A 46 7.93 3.40 3.38
C THR A 46 8.56 4.70 2.88
N LEU A 47 7.77 5.76 2.72
CA LEU A 47 8.21 7.08 2.26
C LEU A 47 8.28 8.12 3.39
N ALA A 48 8.05 7.71 4.65
CA ALA A 48 8.15 8.60 5.81
C ALA A 48 9.61 8.75 6.25
N LYS A 49 10.05 9.99 6.51
CA LYS A 49 11.44 10.26 6.88
C LYS A 49 11.76 9.81 8.31
N GLY A 50 12.40 8.67 8.44
CA GLY A 50 12.81 8.05 9.71
C GLY A 50 12.22 6.66 9.90
N THR A 51 12.27 6.15 11.13
CA THR A 51 11.85 4.79 11.48
C THR A 51 10.41 4.75 11.96
N SER A 52 9.57 4.00 11.27
CA SER A 52 8.20 3.69 11.71
C SER A 52 8.11 2.27 12.25
N ILE A 53 7.19 2.05 13.19
CA ILE A 53 6.91 0.73 13.74
C ILE A 53 5.42 0.44 13.58
N VAL A 54 5.09 -0.65 12.93
CA VAL A 54 3.71 -1.13 12.76
C VAL A 54 3.58 -2.46 13.49
N THR A 55 2.68 -2.50 14.49
CA THR A 55 2.34 -3.71 15.23
C THR A 55 0.96 -4.19 14.81
N GLU A 56 0.88 -5.41 14.29
CA GLU A 56 -0.39 -6.06 13.98
C GLU A 56 -0.90 -6.81 15.20
N GLY A 57 -2.04 -6.40 15.73
CA GLY A 57 -2.61 -6.97 16.96
C GLY A 57 -3.84 -7.85 16.72
N ILE A 58 -4.29 -8.01 15.46
CA ILE A 58 -5.56 -8.66 15.11
C ILE A 58 -5.32 -9.96 14.35
N TRP A 59 -4.46 -9.92 13.30
CA TRP A 59 -4.24 -11.04 12.41
C TRP A 59 -2.81 -11.58 12.49
N GLU A 60 -2.71 -12.89 12.53
CA GLU A 60 -1.44 -13.57 12.28
C GLU A 60 -1.07 -13.49 10.80
N ASN A 61 0.22 -13.42 10.50
CA ASN A 61 0.76 -13.41 9.13
C ASN A 61 0.21 -12.29 8.21
N ARG A 62 -0.15 -11.12 8.78
CA ARG A 62 -0.69 -10.00 7.99
C ARG A 62 0.36 -9.37 7.09
N PHE A 63 1.64 -9.50 7.37
CA PHE A 63 2.75 -8.87 6.65
C PHE A 63 3.23 -9.62 5.40
N ARG A 64 2.48 -10.59 4.88
CA ARG A 64 2.86 -11.38 3.68
C ARG A 64 3.12 -10.54 2.43
N TYR A 65 2.53 -9.36 2.33
CA TYR A 65 2.71 -8.42 1.23
C TYR A 65 4.00 -7.58 1.32
N VAL A 66 4.70 -7.64 2.45
CA VAL A 66 5.91 -6.82 2.67
C VAL A 66 7.01 -7.16 1.67
N ASP A 67 7.11 -8.41 1.25
CA ASP A 67 8.08 -8.83 0.23
C ASP A 67 7.88 -8.05 -1.08
N GLU A 68 6.64 -7.75 -1.46
CA GLU A 68 6.33 -6.95 -2.65
C GLU A 68 6.82 -5.49 -2.50
N LEU A 69 6.68 -4.90 -1.32
CA LEU A 69 7.23 -3.57 -1.04
C LEU A 69 8.76 -3.57 -1.04
N ILE A 70 9.39 -4.64 -0.55
CA ILE A 70 10.85 -4.82 -0.60
C ILE A 70 11.33 -4.92 -2.05
N HIS A 71 10.59 -5.60 -2.94
CA HIS A 71 10.88 -5.61 -4.39
C HIS A 71 10.87 -4.20 -5.00
N MET A 72 10.06 -3.29 -4.46
CA MET A 72 10.04 -1.87 -4.84
C MET A 72 11.16 -1.04 -4.18
N GLY A 73 12.04 -1.64 -3.41
CA GLY A 73 13.15 -0.97 -2.73
C GLY A 73 12.81 -0.42 -1.33
N ALA A 74 11.67 -0.80 -0.75
CA ALA A 74 11.36 -0.46 0.63
C ALA A 74 12.29 -1.17 1.62
N ASN A 75 12.65 -0.49 2.70
CA ASN A 75 13.46 -1.06 3.78
C ASN A 75 12.55 -1.43 4.96
N ILE A 76 12.14 -2.68 5.01
CA ILE A 76 11.20 -3.21 6.01
C ILE A 76 11.77 -4.50 6.59
N GLN A 77 11.76 -4.59 7.92
CA GLN A 77 12.08 -5.81 8.66
C GLN A 77 10.85 -6.25 9.45
N VAL A 78 10.47 -7.52 9.29
CA VAL A 78 9.31 -8.10 10.00
C VAL A 78 9.81 -9.13 10.99
N ASP A 79 9.35 -9.00 12.24
CA ASP A 79 9.55 -9.99 13.30
C ASP A 79 8.18 -10.30 13.94
N GLY A 80 7.64 -11.47 13.61
CA GLY A 80 6.32 -11.90 14.04
C GLY A 80 5.23 -10.90 13.62
N GLN A 81 4.66 -10.23 14.59
CA GLN A 81 3.58 -9.24 14.40
C GLN A 81 4.09 -7.78 14.39
N VAL A 82 5.37 -7.57 14.24
CA VAL A 82 5.96 -6.22 14.22
C VAL A 82 6.73 -6.01 12.93
N ALA A 83 6.45 -4.91 12.25
CA ALA A 83 7.24 -4.42 11.13
C ALA A 83 7.97 -3.14 11.52
N VAL A 84 9.28 -3.10 11.32
CA VAL A 84 10.13 -1.91 11.43
C VAL A 84 10.39 -1.41 10.01
N ILE A 85 10.06 -0.16 9.74
CA ILE A 85 10.10 0.45 8.42
C ILE A 85 11.04 1.64 8.47
N GLU A 86 12.15 1.56 7.76
CA GLU A 86 13.02 2.70 7.52
C GLU A 86 12.59 3.40 6.24
N GLY A 87 12.22 4.66 6.34
CA GLY A 87 11.75 5.42 5.18
C GLY A 87 12.81 5.56 4.11
N VAL A 88 12.41 5.32 2.85
CA VAL A 88 13.25 5.51 1.68
C VAL A 88 12.87 6.78 0.92
N LYS A 89 13.79 7.28 0.08
CA LYS A 89 13.55 8.48 -0.71
C LYS A 89 12.45 8.29 -1.75
N GLU A 90 12.43 7.11 -2.37
CA GLU A 90 11.48 6.75 -3.44
C GLU A 90 11.34 5.23 -3.52
N LEU A 91 10.21 4.78 -4.05
CA LEU A 91 9.99 3.41 -4.46
C LEU A 91 10.31 3.26 -5.94
N HIS A 92 10.83 2.09 -6.32
CA HIS A 92 11.14 1.75 -7.68
C HIS A 92 10.00 0.94 -8.31
N PRO A 93 9.78 1.06 -9.64
CA PRO A 93 8.79 0.24 -10.31
C PRO A 93 9.17 -1.23 -10.27
N ALA A 94 8.18 -2.10 -10.09
CA ALA A 94 8.36 -3.54 -10.02
C ALA A 94 7.10 -4.29 -10.50
N PRO A 95 7.24 -5.54 -10.93
CA PRO A 95 6.10 -6.46 -11.00
C PRO A 95 5.69 -6.85 -9.57
N LEU A 96 4.41 -6.74 -9.24
CA LEU A 96 3.83 -6.92 -7.92
C LEU A 96 2.67 -7.91 -7.98
N ARG A 97 2.38 -8.57 -6.87
CA ARG A 97 1.24 -9.49 -6.75
C ARG A 97 0.28 -9.03 -5.67
N ALA A 98 -1.00 -9.01 -6.02
CA ALA A 98 -2.07 -8.76 -5.06
C ALA A 98 -2.30 -10.03 -4.22
N THR A 99 -1.68 -10.13 -3.05
CA THR A 99 -1.75 -11.32 -2.19
C THR A 99 -3.11 -11.48 -1.49
N ASP A 100 -3.82 -10.39 -1.27
CA ASP A 100 -5.18 -10.32 -0.75
C ASP A 100 -5.84 -8.98 -1.13
N LEU A 101 -7.10 -8.79 -0.73
CA LEU A 101 -7.87 -7.59 -1.02
C LEU A 101 -7.21 -6.29 -0.57
N ARG A 102 -6.74 -6.23 0.68
CA ARG A 102 -6.20 -5.01 1.28
C ARG A 102 -4.74 -4.78 0.88
N ALA A 103 -3.98 -5.86 0.84
CA ALA A 103 -2.62 -5.83 0.32
C ALA A 103 -2.60 -5.42 -1.16
N GLY A 104 -3.49 -5.98 -1.98
CA GLY A 104 -3.59 -5.60 -3.39
C GLY A 104 -3.84 -4.11 -3.59
N ALA A 105 -4.76 -3.52 -2.83
CA ALA A 105 -4.97 -2.07 -2.86
C ALA A 105 -3.72 -1.28 -2.44
N ALA A 106 -3.00 -1.76 -1.41
CA ALA A 106 -1.75 -1.14 -0.98
C ALA A 106 -0.67 -1.22 -2.07
N MET A 107 -0.58 -2.33 -2.83
CA MET A 107 0.34 -2.47 -3.96
C MET A 107 0.00 -1.50 -5.10
N VAL A 108 -1.28 -1.32 -5.42
CA VAL A 108 -1.71 -0.29 -6.39
C VAL A 108 -1.27 1.11 -5.95
N MET A 109 -1.47 1.45 -4.68
CA MET A 109 -1.06 2.76 -4.15
C MET A 109 0.46 2.93 -4.15
N ALA A 110 1.23 1.90 -3.79
CA ALA A 110 2.69 1.91 -3.84
C ALA A 110 3.20 2.06 -5.28
N ALA A 111 2.59 1.33 -6.23
CA ALA A 111 2.90 1.42 -7.65
C ALA A 111 2.67 2.83 -8.22
N LEU A 112 1.57 3.49 -7.84
CA LEU A 112 1.28 4.87 -8.23
C LEU A 112 2.25 5.90 -7.61
N ALA A 113 2.85 5.57 -6.47
CA ALA A 113 3.84 6.44 -5.83
C ALA A 113 5.27 6.23 -6.37
N ALA A 114 5.54 5.16 -7.11
CA ALA A 114 6.84 4.86 -7.69
C ALA A 114 7.12 5.67 -8.95
N ASN A 115 8.39 5.93 -9.22
CA ASN A 115 8.84 6.60 -10.45
C ASN A 115 9.01 5.57 -11.57
N GLY A 116 7.99 5.35 -12.40
CA GLY A 116 8.02 4.44 -13.54
C GLY A 116 6.77 3.58 -13.63
N VAL A 117 6.82 2.52 -14.41
CA VAL A 117 5.68 1.63 -14.65
C VAL A 117 5.83 0.38 -13.79
N SER A 118 4.85 0.13 -12.94
CA SER A 118 4.69 -1.13 -12.20
C SER A 118 3.51 -1.93 -12.77
N GLU A 119 3.59 -3.24 -12.64
CA GLU A 119 2.50 -4.16 -13.00
C GLU A 119 1.98 -4.81 -11.72
N VAL A 120 0.66 -4.91 -11.55
CA VAL A 120 0.04 -5.56 -10.41
C VAL A 120 -0.80 -6.73 -10.91
N ASP A 121 -0.35 -7.94 -10.59
CA ASP A 121 -1.02 -9.19 -10.96
C ASP A 121 -2.01 -9.66 -9.90
N GLU A 122 -2.80 -10.69 -10.24
CA GLU A 122 -3.82 -11.30 -9.37
C GLU A 122 -4.91 -10.31 -8.92
N THR A 123 -5.29 -9.40 -9.84
CA THR A 123 -6.24 -8.30 -9.58
C THR A 123 -7.62 -8.77 -9.13
N ILE A 124 -7.97 -10.04 -9.32
CA ILE A 124 -9.22 -10.63 -8.83
C ILE A 124 -9.43 -10.43 -7.32
N HIS A 125 -8.33 -10.38 -6.55
CA HIS A 125 -8.39 -10.09 -5.12
C HIS A 125 -8.83 -8.66 -4.83
N ILE A 126 -8.47 -7.72 -5.70
CA ILE A 126 -8.81 -6.30 -5.58
C ILE A 126 -10.26 -6.07 -6.03
N GLU A 127 -10.62 -6.63 -7.18
CA GLU A 127 -11.89 -6.38 -7.87
C GLU A 127 -13.11 -6.80 -7.06
N ARG A 128 -13.00 -7.84 -6.25
CA ARG A 128 -14.12 -8.30 -5.42
C ARG A 128 -14.51 -7.35 -4.29
N GLY A 129 -13.72 -6.32 -3.98
CA GLY A 129 -14.02 -5.39 -2.90
C GLY A 129 -13.76 -3.93 -3.20
N TYR A 130 -13.09 -3.61 -4.32
CA TYR A 130 -12.89 -2.25 -4.80
C TYR A 130 -13.55 -2.10 -6.18
N GLU A 131 -14.80 -1.69 -6.18
CA GLU A 131 -15.57 -1.48 -7.40
C GLU A 131 -14.93 -0.43 -8.29
N ASN A 132 -14.63 -0.80 -9.56
CA ASN A 132 -14.10 0.10 -10.60
C ASN A 132 -12.90 0.94 -10.13
N ILE A 133 -11.95 0.28 -9.44
CA ILE A 133 -10.79 0.98 -8.85
C ILE A 133 -9.97 1.73 -9.91
N VAL A 134 -9.80 1.16 -11.11
CA VAL A 134 -9.03 1.78 -12.19
C VAL A 134 -9.68 3.07 -12.64
N GLU A 135 -10.97 3.04 -12.96
CA GLU A 135 -11.73 4.21 -13.43
C GLU A 135 -11.80 5.31 -12.36
N LYS A 136 -11.97 4.91 -11.09
CA LYS A 136 -12.00 5.86 -9.97
C LYS A 136 -10.65 6.55 -9.78
N LEU A 137 -9.55 5.81 -9.87
CA LEU A 137 -8.21 6.39 -9.75
C LEU A 137 -7.86 7.25 -10.97
N GLN A 138 -8.25 6.85 -12.19
CA GLN A 138 -8.11 7.68 -13.40
C GLN A 138 -8.87 9.00 -13.27
N ALA A 139 -10.09 8.97 -12.72
CA ALA A 139 -10.87 10.19 -12.47
C ALA A 139 -10.18 11.15 -11.47
N LEU A 140 -9.32 10.64 -10.61
CA LEU A 140 -8.46 11.41 -9.71
C LEU A 140 -7.12 11.83 -10.34
N GLY A 141 -6.88 11.50 -11.61
CA GLY A 141 -5.68 11.87 -12.36
C GLY A 141 -4.55 10.83 -12.33
N ALA A 142 -4.79 9.61 -11.84
CA ALA A 142 -3.79 8.56 -11.87
C ALA A 142 -3.57 8.02 -13.28
N ASP A 143 -2.31 7.78 -13.65
CA ASP A 143 -1.95 7.06 -14.87
C ASP A 143 -1.95 5.55 -14.57
N ILE A 144 -3.09 4.94 -14.72
CA ILE A 144 -3.35 3.52 -14.46
C ILE A 144 -4.23 2.94 -15.55
N ARG A 145 -3.99 1.69 -15.95
CA ARG A 145 -4.82 0.98 -16.91
C ARG A 145 -4.90 -0.50 -16.61
N ARG A 146 -6.01 -1.11 -17.03
CA ARG A 146 -6.14 -2.56 -17.05
C ARG A 146 -5.51 -3.11 -18.31
N VAL A 147 -4.76 -4.20 -18.20
CA VAL A 147 -4.18 -4.95 -19.31
C VAL A 147 -4.63 -6.39 -19.18
N GLU A 148 -5.25 -6.92 -20.23
CA GLU A 148 -5.54 -8.35 -20.31
C GLU A 148 -4.31 -9.08 -20.88
N ILE A 149 -3.76 -10.00 -20.08
CA ILE A 149 -2.66 -10.85 -20.53
C ILE A 149 -3.27 -12.12 -21.14
N PRO A 150 -3.07 -12.39 -22.44
CA PRO A 150 -3.55 -13.61 -23.07
C PRO A 150 -2.97 -14.85 -22.34
N ALA A 151 -3.80 -15.85 -22.10
CA ALA A 151 -3.42 -17.09 -21.39
C ALA A 151 -2.14 -17.76 -21.96
N ASN A 152 -1.81 -17.54 -23.23
CA ASN A 152 -0.63 -18.08 -23.90
C ASN A 152 0.67 -17.29 -23.60
N ALA A 153 0.58 -16.12 -22.95
CA ALA A 153 1.76 -15.30 -22.63
C ALA A 153 2.37 -15.66 -21.26
N VAL A 154 1.60 -16.26 -20.37
CA VAL A 154 2.04 -16.67 -19.02
C VAL A 154 3.03 -17.84 -19.04
N SER A 155 3.15 -18.57 -20.17
CA SER A 155 3.98 -19.78 -20.28
C SER A 155 5.44 -19.53 -20.72
N ARG A 156 5.92 -18.28 -20.79
CA ARG A 156 7.27 -17.95 -21.31
C ARG A 156 8.24 -17.33 -20.30
N ALA A 157 7.88 -17.28 -19.04
CA ALA A 157 8.79 -16.82 -17.96
C ALA A 157 9.11 -17.97 -17.00
N ILE A 158 9.92 -18.89 -17.47
CA ILE A 158 10.70 -19.85 -16.64
C ILE A 158 12.15 -19.73 -17.09
#